data_7d2f03025c71852025d3ed294cc35bd8
#
_entry.id   7d2f03025c71852025d3ed294cc35bd8
#
_cell.length_a   1.000
_cell.length_b   1.000
_cell.length_c   1.000
_cell.angle_alpha   90.00
_cell.angle_beta   90.00
_cell.angle_gamma   90.00
#
_symmetry.space_group_name_H-M   'P 1'
#
loop_
_entity.id
_entity.type
_entity.pdbx_description
1 polymer ?
#
loop_
_entity_poly.entity_id
_entity_poly.type
_entity_poly.pdbx_seq_one_letter_code
_entity_poly.pdbx_strand_id
1 'polypeptide(L)'
;SFTPVQTDYVAADFDDVVFEVKTVPSTTTFTIQMPTAETGTGATNDGTLDPLPYILIGNLITTPAYGWGAGTWGLSTWGTPRTSTTVILDPGSWSLDNYGQNLIATVHNGRTFQWIPIAGTAPALTTRATSLSGNPTKSVMSIVSDRDRHLIQLGTETTIGTPSTQDKMFIRFSDQEDPTTYAPTSVNTAGTFRIDSGTRIVGAVKGKDYLLILTDTSAYVMQFVGPPFTFSIRQVGSNCGLFGQHAAVYVDGAVYWMSGEGGFFVYDGTVKTLPCSVEDFVYTTAGDNLGVSFNNGEQIYAGHNSLYTEINWFYAKAGSNFVDRIVTYNYVEKVWTTGTLARTTYANTSVFPLPYATKFTQNIAPTFPTVQGISASQGNTKYYAQETGVNEVDAAGNETAINAYIQSGDFDLDVEGDGQFL
;
A
#
# COMPACT_ATOMS: atom_id res chain seq x y z
N SER A 1 17.07 28.66 8.93
CA SER A 1 16.98 29.58 7.78
C SER A 1 18.27 29.54 7.00
N PHE A 2 18.16 29.32 5.73
CA PHE A 2 19.26 29.28 4.77
C PHE A 2 19.46 30.68 4.20
N THR A 3 20.68 31.19 4.20
CA THR A 3 21.00 32.48 3.60
C THR A 3 21.93 32.22 2.41
N PRO A 4 21.41 32.20 1.18
CA PRO A 4 22.25 32.04 0.00
C PRO A 4 23.11 33.30 -0.20
N VAL A 5 24.38 33.09 -0.51
CA VAL A 5 25.34 34.21 -0.78
C VAL A 5 25.32 34.60 -2.27
N GLN A 6 24.32 34.14 -3.01
CA GLN A 6 24.23 34.38 -4.44
C GLN A 6 23.08 35.32 -4.81
N THR A 7 23.28 36.05 -5.91
CA THR A 7 22.32 37.04 -6.38
C THR A 7 21.09 36.47 -7.04
N ASP A 8 21.16 35.21 -7.50
CA ASP A 8 20.08 34.57 -8.30
C ASP A 8 19.13 33.71 -7.46
N TYR A 9 19.50 33.32 -6.23
CA TYR A 9 18.67 32.56 -5.33
C TYR A 9 18.47 33.25 -3.99
N VAL A 10 17.25 33.15 -3.48
CA VAL A 10 16.90 33.67 -2.15
C VAL A 10 16.57 32.53 -1.20
N ALA A 11 16.51 32.77 0.10
CA ALA A 11 16.19 31.75 1.09
C ALA A 11 14.87 31.02 0.79
N ALA A 12 13.88 31.73 0.27
CA ALA A 12 12.58 31.18 -0.10
C ALA A 12 12.64 30.14 -1.23
N ASP A 13 13.72 30.13 -2.01
CA ASP A 13 13.91 29.11 -3.07
C ASP A 13 14.32 27.75 -2.49
N PHE A 14 14.74 27.72 -1.22
CA PHE A 14 15.21 26.54 -0.51
C PHE A 14 14.39 26.22 0.74
N ASP A 15 13.92 27.25 1.48
CA ASP A 15 13.15 27.06 2.70
C ASP A 15 11.78 26.48 2.37
N ASP A 16 11.46 25.35 2.99
CA ASP A 16 10.21 24.59 2.77
C ASP A 16 10.00 24.08 1.33
N VAL A 17 11.08 23.98 0.52
CA VAL A 17 11.03 23.40 -0.83
C VAL A 17 11.53 21.96 -0.82
N VAL A 18 10.82 21.04 -1.50
CA VAL A 18 11.22 19.65 -1.65
C VAL A 18 12.01 19.48 -2.95
N PHE A 19 13.23 19.00 -2.84
CA PHE A 19 14.10 18.72 -3.96
C PHE A 19 14.35 17.23 -4.14
N GLU A 20 14.41 16.80 -5.39
CA GLU A 20 14.91 15.46 -5.71
C GLU A 20 16.43 15.45 -5.60
N VAL A 21 16.97 14.53 -4.80
CA VAL A 21 18.40 14.29 -4.76
C VAL A 21 18.84 13.61 -6.05
N LYS A 22 19.64 14.28 -6.86
CA LYS A 22 20.13 13.78 -8.15
C LYS A 22 21.32 12.85 -8.02
N THR A 23 22.28 13.22 -7.22
CA THR A 23 23.47 12.40 -6.96
C THR A 23 23.90 12.53 -5.51
N VAL A 24 24.58 11.51 -4.99
CA VAL A 24 25.20 11.51 -3.66
C VAL A 24 26.69 11.20 -3.86
N PRO A 25 27.54 12.23 -4.16
CA PRO A 25 28.96 12.02 -4.42
C PRO A 25 29.74 11.52 -3.20
N SER A 26 29.30 11.83 -1.98
CA SER A 26 29.91 11.35 -0.75
C SER A 26 28.86 11.18 0.35
N THR A 27 29.25 10.65 1.52
CA THR A 27 28.38 10.50 2.68
C THR A 27 27.90 11.83 3.28
N THR A 28 28.50 12.94 2.88
CA THR A 28 28.21 14.28 3.41
C THR A 28 27.74 15.29 2.37
N THR A 29 27.69 14.88 1.08
CA THR A 29 27.32 15.77 -0.02
C THR A 29 26.27 15.15 -0.92
N PHE A 30 25.34 15.95 -1.39
CA PHE A 30 24.37 15.56 -2.41
C PHE A 30 24.14 16.73 -3.38
N THR A 31 23.62 16.44 -4.56
CA THR A 31 23.25 17.44 -5.54
C THR A 31 21.74 17.46 -5.75
N ILE A 32 21.20 18.64 -5.95
CA ILE A 32 19.80 18.89 -6.31
C ILE A 32 19.72 19.62 -7.63
N GLN A 33 18.60 19.50 -8.32
CA GLN A 33 18.31 20.25 -9.54
C GLN A 33 17.51 21.50 -9.21
N MET A 34 18.09 22.66 -9.49
CA MET A 34 17.34 23.93 -9.37
C MET A 34 16.46 24.15 -10.61
N PRO A 35 15.29 24.81 -10.46
CA PRO A 35 14.37 25.07 -11.57
C PRO A 35 14.93 26.04 -12.62
N THR A 36 15.77 26.96 -12.19
CA THR A 36 16.37 27.97 -13.05
C THR A 36 17.89 27.77 -13.07
N ALA A 37 18.51 27.90 -14.22
CA ALA A 37 19.97 27.86 -14.30
C ALA A 37 20.55 29.12 -13.71
N GLU A 38 21.60 28.94 -12.90
CA GLU A 38 22.35 30.05 -12.36
C GLU A 38 23.15 30.76 -13.45
N THR A 39 23.20 32.07 -13.40
CA THR A 39 23.98 32.92 -14.33
C THR A 39 25.31 33.39 -13.74
N GLY A 40 25.53 33.19 -12.44
CA GLY A 40 26.72 33.58 -11.71
C GLY A 40 27.74 32.45 -11.51
N THR A 41 28.94 32.82 -11.03
CA THR A 41 29.96 31.86 -10.58
C THR A 41 29.61 31.36 -9.20
N GLY A 42 29.59 30.03 -9.03
CA GLY A 42 29.19 29.34 -7.80
C GLY A 42 29.83 29.92 -6.54
N ALA A 43 29.02 30.22 -5.53
CA ALA A 43 29.46 30.63 -4.21
C ALA A 43 29.31 29.48 -3.20
N THR A 44 30.19 29.51 -2.19
CA THR A 44 30.03 28.69 -0.99
C THR A 44 29.04 29.36 -0.05
N ASN A 45 28.12 28.57 0.49
CA ASN A 45 27.14 29.07 1.45
C ASN A 45 27.64 28.88 2.89
N ASP A 46 27.44 29.89 3.75
CA ASP A 46 27.76 29.87 5.18
C ASP A 46 26.56 29.53 6.07
N GLY A 47 25.45 29.10 5.49
CA GLY A 47 24.24 28.71 6.24
C GLY A 47 24.25 27.28 6.73
N THR A 48 23.51 27.02 7.83
CA THR A 48 23.24 25.67 8.29
C THR A 48 22.00 25.15 7.53
N LEU A 49 22.19 24.10 6.72
CA LEU A 49 21.13 23.39 6.08
C LEU A 49 20.68 22.23 7.00
N ASP A 50 19.44 22.23 7.39
CA ASP A 50 18.81 21.09 8.10
C ASP A 50 17.88 20.32 7.14
N PRO A 51 18.41 19.39 6.34
CA PRO A 51 17.63 18.67 5.35
C PRO A 51 16.72 17.66 6.03
N LEU A 52 15.42 17.82 5.84
CA LEU A 52 14.44 16.82 6.22
C LEU A 52 14.35 15.77 5.09
N PRO A 53 14.84 14.54 5.26
CA PRO A 53 14.71 13.54 4.23
C PRO A 53 13.23 13.16 4.07
N TYR A 54 12.78 13.18 2.84
CA TYR A 54 11.43 12.86 2.45
C TYR A 54 11.44 11.73 1.43
N ILE A 55 10.62 10.72 1.64
CA ILE A 55 10.39 9.65 0.66
C ILE A 55 9.11 9.97 -0.09
N LEU A 56 9.21 10.16 -1.40
CA LEU A 56 8.05 10.39 -2.24
C LEU A 56 7.15 9.14 -2.20
N ILE A 57 5.91 9.33 -1.78
CA ILE A 57 4.92 8.24 -1.69
C ILE A 57 4.35 7.81 -3.05
N GLY A 58 4.77 8.43 -4.15
CA GLY A 58 4.26 8.12 -5.48
C GLY A 58 2.98 8.86 -5.85
N ASN A 59 2.32 8.39 -6.89
CA ASN A 59 1.02 8.92 -7.32
C ASN A 59 -0.09 8.52 -6.36
N LEU A 60 -1.17 9.31 -6.33
CA LEU A 60 -2.39 8.96 -5.59
C LEU A 60 -3.17 7.84 -6.25
N ILE A 61 -3.08 7.74 -7.56
CA ILE A 61 -3.78 6.75 -8.38
C ILE A 61 -2.78 6.00 -9.25
N THR A 62 -3.13 4.78 -9.62
CA THR A 62 -2.39 4.02 -10.63
C THR A 62 -2.51 4.71 -11.98
N THR A 63 -1.38 5.03 -12.60
CA THR A 63 -1.34 5.68 -13.90
C THR A 63 -0.72 4.75 -14.92
N PRO A 64 -1.38 4.48 -16.08
CA PRO A 64 -0.80 3.64 -17.11
C PRO A 64 0.46 4.28 -17.72
N ALA A 65 1.59 3.53 -17.71
CA ALA A 65 2.86 3.99 -18.27
C ALA A 65 2.92 3.91 -19.77
N TYR A 66 2.27 2.91 -20.35
CA TYR A 66 2.33 2.56 -21.76
C TYR A 66 0.92 2.33 -22.32
N GLY A 67 0.77 2.58 -23.62
CA GLY A 67 -0.46 2.30 -24.37
C GLY A 67 -1.31 3.54 -24.67
N TRP A 68 -2.46 3.28 -25.26
CA TRP A 68 -3.45 4.30 -25.61
C TRP A 68 -4.00 4.94 -24.34
N GLY A 69 -3.95 6.27 -24.24
CA GLY A 69 -4.37 7.00 -23.04
C GLY A 69 -3.28 7.24 -21.98
N ALA A 70 -2.07 6.72 -22.16
CA ALA A 70 -0.95 7.00 -21.28
C ALA A 70 -0.35 8.38 -21.54
N GLY A 71 -0.92 9.42 -20.93
CA GLY A 71 -0.46 10.81 -21.01
C GLY A 71 -0.98 11.60 -22.20
N THR A 72 -0.42 12.79 -22.42
CA THR A 72 -0.87 13.74 -23.45
C THR A 72 -0.47 13.29 -24.86
N TRP A 73 -1.36 13.41 -25.80
CA TRP A 73 -1.07 13.20 -27.23
C TRP A 73 -0.06 14.24 -27.74
N GLY A 74 0.89 13.81 -28.56
CA GLY A 74 1.84 14.72 -29.19
C GLY A 74 3.09 15.07 -28.39
N LEU A 75 3.34 14.42 -27.24
CA LEU A 75 4.53 14.66 -26.41
C LEU A 75 5.86 14.14 -26.97
N SER A 76 5.84 13.39 -28.08
CA SER A 76 7.05 12.84 -28.70
C SER A 76 6.86 12.66 -30.18
N THR A 77 7.96 12.57 -30.95
CA THR A 77 7.92 12.22 -32.37
C THR A 77 7.57 10.75 -32.55
N TRP A 78 6.91 10.42 -33.66
CA TRP A 78 6.60 9.05 -34.04
C TRP A 78 7.85 8.16 -33.99
N GLY A 79 7.74 7.02 -33.30
CA GLY A 79 8.84 6.07 -33.19
C GLY A 79 9.83 6.33 -32.05
N THR A 80 9.67 7.41 -31.27
CA THR A 80 10.50 7.66 -30.10
C THR A 80 9.78 7.16 -28.85
N PRO A 81 10.28 6.11 -28.17
CA PRO A 81 9.66 5.65 -26.93
C PRO A 81 9.78 6.72 -25.86
N ARG A 82 8.75 6.83 -25.01
CA ARG A 82 8.81 7.65 -23.79
C ARG A 82 9.96 7.21 -22.90
N THR A 83 10.67 8.17 -22.33
CA THR A 83 11.59 7.86 -21.23
C THR A 83 10.77 7.38 -20.03
N SER A 84 10.90 6.10 -19.69
CA SER A 84 10.20 5.44 -18.59
C SER A 84 10.59 5.96 -17.19
N THR A 85 11.61 6.80 -17.11
CA THR A 85 12.18 7.32 -15.86
C THR A 85 11.32 8.38 -15.16
N THR A 86 10.31 8.93 -15.83
CA THR A 86 9.46 10.00 -15.30
C THR A 86 8.03 9.56 -14.96
N VAL A 87 7.66 8.31 -15.24
CA VAL A 87 6.30 7.82 -14.97
C VAL A 87 6.31 6.96 -13.72
N ILE A 88 5.78 7.50 -12.64
CA ILE A 88 5.46 6.75 -11.43
C ILE A 88 4.13 6.04 -11.71
N LEU A 89 4.14 4.72 -11.72
CA LEU A 89 3.02 3.91 -12.17
C LEU A 89 2.00 3.61 -11.08
N ASP A 90 2.49 3.31 -9.90
CA ASP A 90 1.66 2.87 -8.79
C ASP A 90 1.71 3.88 -7.63
N PRO A 91 0.64 3.98 -6.83
CA PRO A 91 0.66 4.71 -5.56
C PRO A 91 1.75 4.16 -4.65
N GLY A 92 2.36 5.02 -3.86
CA GLY A 92 3.29 4.58 -2.81
C GLY A 92 2.51 3.94 -1.68
N SER A 93 2.84 2.70 -1.36
CA SER A 93 2.34 2.00 -0.19
C SER A 93 3.49 1.36 0.57
N TRP A 94 3.24 0.96 1.81
CA TRP A 94 4.22 0.32 2.67
C TRP A 94 3.71 -1.05 3.09
N SER A 95 4.58 -2.05 3.08
CA SER A 95 4.38 -3.28 3.83
C SER A 95 5.17 -3.20 5.12
N LEU A 96 4.51 -3.48 6.23
CA LEU A 96 5.10 -3.45 7.57
C LEU A 96 4.98 -4.84 8.20
N ASP A 97 6.06 -5.32 8.79
CA ASP A 97 6.06 -6.60 9.49
C ASP A 97 7.12 -6.63 10.60
N ASN A 98 6.98 -7.55 11.53
CA ASN A 98 7.90 -7.70 12.65
C ASN A 98 8.88 -8.84 12.39
N TYR A 99 10.17 -8.56 12.51
CA TYR A 99 11.22 -9.56 12.55
C TYR A 99 11.75 -9.68 13.98
N GLY A 100 11.10 -10.51 14.78
CA GLY A 100 11.30 -10.49 16.21
C GLY A 100 10.84 -9.17 16.83
N GLN A 101 11.77 -8.42 17.44
CA GLN A 101 11.50 -7.08 18.00
C GLN A 101 11.71 -5.95 16.99
N ASN A 102 12.30 -6.25 15.85
CA ASN A 102 12.62 -5.24 14.85
C ASN A 102 11.44 -5.05 13.89
N LEU A 103 11.17 -3.81 13.52
CA LEU A 103 10.21 -3.50 12.47
C LEU A 103 10.91 -3.56 11.11
N ILE A 104 10.33 -4.32 10.20
CA ILE A 104 10.68 -4.32 8.78
C ILE A 104 9.65 -3.50 8.03
N ALA A 105 10.11 -2.60 7.19
CA ALA A 105 9.27 -1.73 6.39
C ALA A 105 9.76 -1.71 4.94
N THR A 106 8.93 -2.09 4.00
CA THR A 106 9.28 -2.08 2.57
C THR A 106 8.37 -1.11 1.84
N VAL A 107 8.99 -0.20 1.10
CA VAL A 107 8.27 0.69 0.18
C VAL A 107 7.88 -0.11 -1.06
N HIS A 108 6.64 0.02 -1.50
CA HIS A 108 6.17 -0.62 -2.74
C HIS A 108 7.08 -0.29 -3.93
N ASN A 109 7.57 -1.31 -4.61
CA ASN A 109 8.59 -1.19 -5.67
C ASN A 109 9.88 -0.46 -5.24
N GLY A 110 10.23 -0.53 -3.96
CA GLY A 110 11.37 0.14 -3.38
C GLY A 110 12.18 -0.72 -2.41
N ARG A 111 12.96 -0.06 -1.57
CA ARG A 111 13.87 -0.68 -0.61
C ARG A 111 13.14 -1.15 0.64
N THR A 112 13.77 -2.12 1.30
CA THR A 112 13.39 -2.59 2.64
C THR A 112 14.26 -1.90 3.69
N PHE A 113 13.60 -1.42 4.74
CA PHE A 113 14.22 -0.77 5.89
C PHE A 113 14.00 -1.58 7.15
N GLN A 114 14.92 -1.48 8.08
CA GLN A 114 14.80 -2.07 9.41
C GLN A 114 14.90 -0.97 10.46
N TRP A 115 13.97 -0.99 11.41
CA TRP A 115 14.04 -0.18 12.61
C TRP A 115 14.26 -1.08 13.82
N ILE A 116 15.34 -0.81 14.57
CA ILE A 116 15.75 -1.60 15.73
C ILE A 116 15.43 -0.77 16.99
N PRO A 117 14.50 -1.20 17.85
CA PRO A 117 14.26 -0.55 19.12
C PRO A 117 15.47 -0.75 20.04
N ILE A 118 15.84 0.30 20.79
CA ILE A 118 16.93 0.21 21.77
C ILE A 118 16.44 -0.62 22.95
N ALA A 119 17.15 -1.71 23.24
CA ALA A 119 16.83 -2.60 24.35
C ALA A 119 16.93 -1.83 25.69
N GLY A 120 15.84 -1.86 26.48
CA GLY A 120 15.79 -1.33 27.83
C GLY A 120 15.49 0.16 27.99
N THR A 121 15.39 0.93 26.92
CA THR A 121 14.87 2.30 26.91
C THR A 121 13.76 2.43 25.90
N ALA A 122 12.76 3.26 26.21
CA ALA A 122 11.76 3.61 25.18
C ALA A 122 12.52 4.07 23.93
N PRO A 123 12.20 3.56 22.73
CA PRO A 123 12.92 3.91 21.54
C PRO A 123 12.86 5.43 21.38
N ALA A 124 14.01 6.08 21.26
CA ALA A 124 14.01 7.47 20.92
C ALA A 124 13.35 7.58 19.53
N LEU A 125 12.26 8.33 19.41
CA LEU A 125 11.59 8.62 18.13
C LEU A 125 12.53 9.26 17.11
N THR A 126 13.69 9.73 17.57
CA THR A 126 14.79 10.25 16.76
C THR A 126 15.62 9.16 16.09
N THR A 127 15.51 7.87 16.51
CA THR A 127 16.24 6.78 15.85
C THR A 127 15.49 6.45 14.56
N ARG A 128 16.19 6.60 13.44
CA ARG A 128 15.62 6.34 12.11
C ARG A 128 15.83 4.88 11.71
N ALA A 129 14.89 4.36 10.90
CA ALA A 129 15.09 3.11 10.23
C ALA A 129 16.25 3.21 9.22
N THR A 130 17.02 2.14 9.10
CA THR A 130 18.14 2.04 8.16
C THR A 130 17.80 1.07 7.04
N SER A 131 18.33 1.28 5.84
CA SER A 131 18.16 0.31 4.76
C SER A 131 18.83 -1.00 5.14
N LEU A 132 18.12 -2.10 4.92
CA LEU A 132 18.64 -3.43 5.20
C LEU A 132 19.77 -3.79 4.22
N SER A 133 20.93 -4.19 4.72
CA SER A 133 22.07 -4.57 3.89
C SER A 133 21.88 -5.98 3.31
N GLY A 134 22.54 -6.29 2.17
CA GLY A 134 22.47 -7.60 1.53
C GLY A 134 21.11 -7.98 0.92
N ASN A 135 20.12 -7.12 1.08
CA ASN A 135 18.76 -7.27 0.60
C ASN A 135 18.60 -6.76 -0.84
N PRO A 136 17.65 -7.30 -1.63
CA PRO A 136 17.25 -6.67 -2.87
C PRO A 136 16.87 -5.20 -2.67
N THR A 137 17.25 -4.37 -3.62
CA THR A 137 17.00 -2.91 -3.54
C THR A 137 15.62 -2.52 -4.05
N LYS A 138 14.91 -3.48 -4.66
CA LYS A 138 13.58 -3.26 -5.22
C LYS A 138 12.70 -4.49 -5.04
N SER A 139 11.58 -4.31 -4.34
CA SER A 139 10.59 -5.36 -4.08
C SER A 139 9.20 -4.76 -4.05
N VAL A 140 8.18 -5.52 -4.45
CA VAL A 140 6.78 -5.11 -4.35
C VAL A 140 6.39 -5.01 -2.88
N MET A 141 6.68 -6.04 -2.10
CA MET A 141 6.49 -6.06 -0.65
C MET A 141 7.44 -7.06 0.01
N SER A 142 7.56 -6.95 1.32
CA SER A 142 8.20 -7.98 2.14
C SER A 142 7.26 -8.50 3.22
N ILE A 143 7.47 -9.75 3.63
CA ILE A 143 6.70 -10.42 4.67
C ILE A 143 7.61 -11.40 5.41
N VAL A 144 7.42 -11.53 6.71
CA VAL A 144 8.21 -12.43 7.55
C VAL A 144 7.46 -13.75 7.74
N SER A 145 8.15 -14.87 7.56
CA SER A 145 7.63 -16.17 7.97
C SER A 145 7.81 -16.32 9.49
N ASP A 146 6.70 -16.32 10.24
CA ASP A 146 6.76 -16.28 11.70
C ASP A 146 7.31 -17.55 12.33
N ARG A 147 7.14 -18.70 11.66
CA ARG A 147 7.54 -20.00 12.18
C ARG A 147 9.06 -20.20 12.20
N ASP A 148 9.72 -19.79 11.15
CA ASP A 148 11.12 -20.10 10.83
C ASP A 148 11.94 -18.84 10.58
N ARG A 149 11.34 -17.67 10.72
CA ARG A 149 11.97 -16.36 10.59
C ARG A 149 12.81 -16.16 9.33
N HIS A 150 12.22 -16.44 8.19
CA HIS A 150 12.74 -15.98 6.92
C HIS A 150 12.09 -14.65 6.54
N LEU A 151 12.87 -13.71 6.05
CA LEU A 151 12.33 -12.51 5.41
C LEU A 151 12.15 -12.78 3.93
N ILE A 152 10.89 -12.72 3.48
CA ILE A 152 10.49 -13.04 2.11
C ILE A 152 10.26 -11.76 1.34
N GLN A 153 10.91 -11.61 0.19
CA GLN A 153 10.79 -10.50 -0.73
C GLN A 153 9.96 -10.95 -1.93
N LEU A 154 8.86 -10.27 -2.20
CA LEU A 154 7.92 -10.59 -3.26
C LEU A 154 8.03 -9.60 -4.41
N GLY A 155 7.99 -10.08 -5.66
CA GLY A 155 8.13 -9.25 -6.85
C GLY A 155 9.46 -8.51 -6.91
N THR A 156 10.56 -9.22 -6.70
CA THR A 156 11.87 -8.65 -6.44
C THR A 156 12.89 -8.87 -7.58
N GLU A 157 14.11 -8.41 -7.37
CA GLU A 157 15.23 -8.53 -8.30
C GLU A 157 15.69 -9.98 -8.49
N THR A 158 15.92 -10.37 -9.71
CA THR A 158 16.59 -11.66 -10.02
C THR A 158 18.08 -11.60 -9.71
N THR A 159 18.70 -10.43 -9.80
CA THR A 159 20.09 -10.16 -9.38
C THR A 159 20.08 -9.11 -8.29
N ILE A 160 20.49 -9.50 -7.08
CA ILE A 160 20.49 -8.62 -5.90
C ILE A 160 21.32 -7.36 -6.18
N GLY A 161 20.78 -6.20 -5.84
CA GLY A 161 21.42 -4.90 -6.02
C GLY A 161 21.33 -4.33 -7.44
N THR A 162 20.56 -4.97 -8.33
CA THR A 162 20.36 -4.52 -9.70
C THR A 162 18.88 -4.26 -9.96
N PRO A 163 18.36 -3.05 -9.67
CA PRO A 163 16.93 -2.73 -9.75
C PRO A 163 16.27 -2.96 -11.11
N SER A 164 17.06 -2.90 -12.19
CA SER A 164 16.59 -3.16 -13.55
C SER A 164 16.25 -4.63 -13.82
N THR A 165 16.66 -5.54 -12.96
CA THR A 165 16.37 -6.97 -13.05
C THR A 165 15.14 -7.39 -12.23
N GLN A 166 14.32 -6.43 -11.78
CA GLN A 166 13.10 -6.74 -11.06
C GLN A 166 12.14 -7.54 -11.95
N ASP A 167 11.75 -8.73 -11.47
CA ASP A 167 10.66 -9.53 -12.01
C ASP A 167 9.52 -9.54 -10.98
N LYS A 168 8.38 -9.00 -11.34
CA LYS A 168 7.21 -8.88 -10.45
C LYS A 168 6.60 -10.23 -10.03
N MET A 169 7.05 -11.34 -10.63
CA MET A 169 6.64 -12.71 -10.31
C MET A 169 7.71 -13.49 -9.55
N PHE A 170 8.86 -12.85 -9.26
CA PHE A 170 10.00 -13.49 -8.62
C PHE A 170 9.95 -13.31 -7.11
N ILE A 171 10.21 -14.40 -6.39
CA ILE A 171 10.20 -14.47 -4.93
C ILE A 171 11.60 -14.83 -4.46
N ARG A 172 12.06 -14.16 -3.43
CA ARG A 172 13.33 -14.43 -2.79
C ARG A 172 13.13 -14.45 -1.28
N PHE A 173 13.71 -15.43 -0.59
CA PHE A 173 13.66 -15.51 0.86
C PHE A 173 15.08 -15.57 1.43
N SER A 174 15.24 -14.95 2.59
CA SER A 174 16.51 -14.88 3.31
C SER A 174 16.91 -16.24 3.89
N ASP A 175 18.10 -16.32 4.44
CA ASP A 175 18.47 -17.41 5.35
C ASP A 175 17.63 -17.37 6.63
N GLN A 176 17.52 -18.49 7.30
CA GLN A 176 16.79 -18.61 8.55
C GLN A 176 17.43 -17.74 9.63
N GLU A 177 16.61 -16.94 10.30
CA GLU A 177 17.03 -15.98 11.35
C GLU A 177 18.07 -14.92 10.91
N ASP A 178 18.36 -14.82 9.60
CA ASP A 178 19.22 -13.78 9.04
C ASP A 178 18.52 -13.02 7.90
N PRO A 179 18.01 -11.81 8.14
CA PRO A 179 17.31 -11.03 7.12
C PRO A 179 18.25 -10.37 6.10
N THR A 180 19.56 -10.58 6.20
CA THR A 180 20.55 -9.93 5.33
C THR A 180 21.17 -10.86 4.29
N THR A 181 21.03 -12.18 4.44
CA THR A 181 21.59 -13.17 3.54
C THR A 181 20.53 -13.76 2.61
N TYR A 182 20.62 -13.45 1.32
CA TYR A 182 19.67 -13.87 0.28
C TYR A 182 20.28 -14.70 -0.85
N ALA A 183 21.60 -14.85 -0.90
CA ALA A 183 22.25 -15.66 -1.91
C ALA A 183 22.18 -17.14 -1.50
N PRO A 184 21.55 -18.02 -2.29
CA PRO A 184 21.49 -19.45 -1.97
C PRO A 184 22.88 -20.08 -2.01
N THR A 185 23.19 -20.88 -1.01
CA THR A 185 24.42 -21.68 -0.92
C THR A 185 24.08 -23.09 -0.45
N SER A 186 25.06 -24.01 -0.50
CA SER A 186 24.88 -25.38 0.00
C SER A 186 24.74 -25.50 1.52
N VAL A 187 24.97 -24.38 2.26
CA VAL A 187 25.01 -24.37 3.73
C VAL A 187 23.98 -23.46 4.37
N ASN A 188 23.23 -22.70 3.58
CA ASN A 188 22.16 -21.83 4.07
C ASN A 188 20.79 -22.26 3.53
N THR A 189 19.74 -21.69 4.09
CA THR A 189 18.34 -21.95 3.72
C THR A 189 17.75 -20.91 2.78
N ALA A 190 18.53 -19.90 2.39
CA ALA A 190 18.12 -18.89 1.43
C ALA A 190 17.75 -19.52 0.07
N GLY A 191 16.78 -18.93 -0.61
CA GLY A 191 16.34 -19.48 -1.88
C GLY A 191 15.47 -18.53 -2.71
N THR A 192 15.06 -19.04 -3.86
CA THR A 192 14.27 -18.27 -4.82
C THR A 192 13.20 -19.14 -5.46
N PHE A 193 12.08 -18.52 -5.81
CA PHE A 193 11.04 -19.08 -6.65
C PHE A 193 10.59 -18.07 -7.69
N ARG A 194 10.07 -18.58 -8.79
CA ARG A 194 9.31 -17.79 -9.75
C ARG A 194 7.96 -18.46 -9.95
N ILE A 195 6.88 -17.72 -9.71
CA ILE A 195 5.52 -18.17 -9.99
C ILE A 195 5.12 -17.78 -11.42
N ASP A 196 4.20 -18.50 -12.02
CA ASP A 196 3.97 -18.48 -13.46
C ASP A 196 2.56 -18.00 -13.87
N SER A 197 1.57 -18.01 -12.96
CA SER A 197 0.21 -17.56 -13.28
C SER A 197 -0.05 -16.16 -12.77
N GLY A 198 -0.33 -15.25 -13.70
CA GLY A 198 -0.47 -13.83 -13.48
C GLY A 198 0.64 -13.00 -14.15
N THR A 199 0.59 -11.69 -13.99
CA THR A 199 1.59 -10.76 -14.50
C THR A 199 2.42 -10.11 -13.41
N ARG A 200 1.87 -10.02 -12.20
CA ARG A 200 2.53 -9.47 -11.01
C ARG A 200 1.98 -10.06 -9.73
N ILE A 201 2.83 -10.17 -8.73
CA ILE A 201 2.40 -10.36 -7.35
C ILE A 201 1.84 -9.01 -6.88
N VAL A 202 0.63 -9.02 -6.33
CA VAL A 202 -0.03 -7.83 -5.79
C VAL A 202 0.18 -7.74 -4.29
N GLY A 203 0.01 -8.85 -3.58
CA GLY A 203 0.16 -8.87 -2.14
C GLY A 203 0.27 -10.28 -1.56
N ALA A 204 0.48 -10.36 -0.25
CA ALA A 204 0.47 -11.61 0.47
C ALA A 204 -0.09 -11.42 1.89
N VAL A 205 -0.68 -12.47 2.43
CA VAL A 205 -1.26 -12.50 3.77
C VAL A 205 -0.74 -13.72 4.54
N LYS A 206 -0.39 -13.51 5.79
CA LYS A 206 -0.03 -14.60 6.71
C LYS A 206 -1.26 -15.38 7.13
N GLY A 207 -1.26 -16.69 6.90
CA GLY A 207 -2.13 -17.63 7.57
C GLY A 207 -1.43 -18.25 8.78
N LYS A 208 -2.07 -19.24 9.41
CA LYS A 208 -1.54 -19.88 10.61
C LYS A 208 -0.22 -20.62 10.36
N ASP A 209 -0.10 -21.36 9.27
CA ASP A 209 1.08 -22.17 8.93
C ASP A 209 1.48 -22.02 7.44
N TYR A 210 1.05 -20.93 6.81
CA TYR A 210 1.28 -20.66 5.39
C TYR A 210 1.27 -19.17 5.10
N LEU A 211 1.82 -18.82 3.95
CA LEU A 211 1.62 -17.51 3.32
C LEU A 211 0.71 -17.70 2.11
N LEU A 212 -0.36 -16.92 2.03
CA LEU A 212 -1.15 -16.82 0.82
C LEU A 212 -0.61 -15.66 -0.02
N ILE A 213 -0.01 -16.01 -1.16
CA ILE A 213 0.52 -15.04 -2.12
C ILE A 213 -0.52 -14.86 -3.22
N LEU A 214 -0.90 -13.63 -3.46
CA LEU A 214 -1.95 -13.27 -4.41
C LEU A 214 -1.34 -12.46 -5.55
N THR A 215 -1.59 -12.94 -6.78
CA THR A 215 -1.24 -12.21 -7.99
C THR A 215 -2.45 -11.39 -8.47
N ASP A 216 -2.31 -10.74 -9.60
CA ASP A 216 -3.42 -10.07 -10.29
C ASP A 216 -4.50 -11.02 -10.80
N THR A 217 -4.22 -12.33 -10.91
CA THR A 217 -5.19 -13.33 -11.43
C THR A 217 -5.32 -14.59 -10.58
N SER A 218 -4.34 -14.91 -9.74
CA SER A 218 -4.24 -16.23 -9.12
C SER A 218 -3.80 -16.18 -7.66
N ALA A 219 -4.07 -17.26 -6.93
CA ALA A 219 -3.66 -17.45 -5.54
C ALA A 219 -2.69 -18.63 -5.40
N TYR A 220 -1.64 -18.42 -4.61
CA TYR A 220 -0.62 -19.42 -4.28
C TYR A 220 -0.46 -19.56 -2.77
N VAL A 221 -0.26 -20.78 -2.33
CA VAL A 221 0.13 -21.07 -0.95
C VAL A 221 1.61 -21.38 -0.92
N MET A 222 2.35 -20.64 -0.10
CA MET A 222 3.74 -20.88 0.23
C MET A 222 3.81 -21.42 1.66
N GLN A 223 4.42 -22.57 1.83
CA GLN A 223 4.50 -23.27 3.12
C GLN A 223 5.90 -23.75 3.40
N PHE A 224 6.36 -23.60 4.65
CA PHE A 224 7.62 -24.13 5.10
C PHE A 224 7.58 -25.67 5.17
N VAL A 225 8.49 -26.32 4.47
CA VAL A 225 8.62 -27.79 4.42
C VAL A 225 9.91 -28.30 5.02
N GLY A 226 10.85 -27.38 5.31
CA GLY A 226 12.17 -27.72 5.84
C GLY A 226 13.17 -28.20 4.77
N PRO A 227 14.44 -28.43 5.20
CA PRO A 227 15.49 -28.88 4.30
C PRO A 227 15.13 -30.17 3.56
N PRO A 228 15.55 -30.33 2.29
CA PRO A 228 16.45 -29.44 1.54
C PRO A 228 15.75 -28.30 0.79
N PHE A 229 14.43 -28.26 0.77
CA PHE A 229 13.69 -27.32 -0.09
C PHE A 229 13.28 -26.02 0.59
N THR A 230 13.37 -25.93 1.90
CA THR A 230 12.94 -24.80 2.76
C THR A 230 11.45 -24.51 2.64
N PHE A 231 10.98 -24.07 1.46
CA PHE A 231 9.58 -23.79 1.17
C PHE A 231 9.06 -24.59 -0.02
N SER A 232 7.76 -24.83 -0.02
CA SER A 232 7.00 -25.30 -1.18
C SER A 232 6.01 -24.21 -1.60
N ILE A 233 5.78 -24.06 -2.91
CA ILE A 233 4.76 -23.16 -3.45
C ILE A 233 3.84 -23.97 -4.35
N ARG A 234 2.52 -23.79 -4.16
CA ARG A 234 1.51 -24.40 -5.02
C ARG A 234 0.40 -23.41 -5.34
N GLN A 235 -0.08 -23.43 -6.56
CA GLN A 235 -1.28 -22.67 -6.94
C GLN A 235 -2.51 -23.32 -6.30
N VAL A 236 -3.40 -22.49 -5.74
CA VAL A 236 -4.64 -22.94 -5.07
C VAL A 236 -5.88 -22.34 -5.68
N GLY A 237 -5.74 -21.31 -6.52
CA GLY A 237 -6.84 -20.67 -7.22
C GLY A 237 -6.41 -19.95 -8.49
N SER A 238 -7.35 -19.80 -9.41
CA SER A 238 -7.24 -19.00 -10.64
C SER A 238 -8.47 -18.13 -10.78
N ASN A 239 -8.37 -17.03 -11.54
CA ASN A 239 -9.42 -16.03 -11.69
C ASN A 239 -9.94 -15.50 -10.34
N CYS A 240 -9.00 -15.27 -9.42
CA CYS A 240 -9.26 -14.83 -8.07
C CYS A 240 -8.21 -13.81 -7.60
N GLY A 241 -7.74 -12.98 -8.53
CA GLY A 241 -6.69 -11.99 -8.28
C GLY A 241 -7.03 -11.01 -7.18
N LEU A 242 -6.00 -10.41 -6.57
CA LEU A 242 -6.14 -9.39 -5.55
C LEU A 242 -6.24 -8.01 -6.18
N PHE A 243 -7.10 -7.16 -5.65
CA PHE A 243 -7.28 -5.80 -6.17
C PHE A 243 -6.10 -4.87 -5.84
N GLY A 244 -5.69 -4.83 -4.59
CA GLY A 244 -4.58 -4.00 -4.12
C GLY A 244 -3.85 -4.67 -2.97
N GLN A 245 -2.66 -4.19 -2.67
CA GLN A 245 -1.74 -4.83 -1.71
C GLN A 245 -2.38 -5.16 -0.35
N HIS A 246 -3.27 -4.29 0.14
CA HIS A 246 -3.91 -4.41 1.44
C HIS A 246 -5.39 -4.80 1.36
N ALA A 247 -5.88 -5.27 0.20
CA ALA A 247 -7.27 -5.67 0.00
C ALA A 247 -7.61 -7.06 0.54
N ALA A 248 -6.70 -7.69 1.30
CA ALA A 248 -6.88 -9.01 1.90
C ALA A 248 -6.60 -9.01 3.40
N VAL A 249 -7.32 -9.85 4.14
CA VAL A 249 -7.18 -9.99 5.60
C VAL A 249 -7.38 -11.44 6.03
N TYR A 250 -6.60 -11.85 7.03
CA TYR A 250 -6.74 -13.16 7.68
C TYR A 250 -7.64 -13.06 8.90
N VAL A 251 -8.67 -13.89 8.98
CA VAL A 251 -9.65 -13.94 10.06
C VAL A 251 -10.03 -15.39 10.35
N ASP A 252 -9.91 -15.81 11.59
CA ASP A 252 -10.39 -17.10 12.12
C ASP A 252 -10.05 -18.33 11.25
N GLY A 253 -8.83 -18.40 10.75
CA GLY A 253 -8.35 -19.54 9.95
C GLY A 253 -8.52 -19.38 8.45
N ALA A 254 -9.23 -18.37 7.97
CA ALA A 254 -9.47 -18.10 6.57
C ALA A 254 -8.90 -16.74 6.13
N VAL A 255 -8.55 -16.62 4.86
CA VAL A 255 -8.17 -15.34 4.24
C VAL A 255 -9.32 -14.87 3.37
N TYR A 256 -9.72 -13.63 3.54
CA TYR A 256 -10.76 -12.97 2.74
C TYR A 256 -10.16 -11.84 1.93
N TRP A 257 -10.56 -11.67 0.68
CA TRP A 257 -10.06 -10.58 -0.16
C TRP A 257 -11.07 -10.08 -1.19
N MET A 258 -10.85 -8.85 -1.62
CA MET A 258 -11.56 -8.20 -2.71
C MET A 258 -10.78 -8.34 -4.00
N SER A 259 -11.43 -8.75 -5.09
CA SER A 259 -10.81 -8.97 -6.40
C SER A 259 -10.91 -7.74 -7.30
N GLY A 260 -9.86 -7.51 -8.08
CA GLY A 260 -9.87 -6.48 -9.12
C GLY A 260 -10.68 -6.85 -10.37
N GLU A 261 -10.99 -8.14 -10.55
CA GLU A 261 -11.83 -8.63 -11.65
C GLU A 261 -13.32 -8.65 -11.30
N GLY A 262 -13.66 -8.30 -10.07
CA GLY A 262 -15.00 -8.33 -9.50
C GLY A 262 -15.17 -9.43 -8.46
N GLY A 263 -16.03 -9.17 -7.47
CA GLY A 263 -16.40 -10.12 -6.43
C GLY A 263 -15.40 -10.23 -5.27
N PHE A 264 -15.77 -11.07 -4.34
CA PHE A 264 -15.02 -11.36 -3.12
C PHE A 264 -14.71 -12.85 -3.05
N PHE A 265 -13.58 -13.17 -2.44
CA PHE A 265 -13.12 -14.56 -2.32
C PHE A 265 -12.72 -14.86 -0.88
N VAL A 266 -12.73 -16.16 -0.58
CA VAL A 266 -12.26 -16.71 0.70
C VAL A 266 -11.39 -17.94 0.44
N TYR A 267 -10.32 -18.06 1.22
CA TYR A 267 -9.47 -19.25 1.28
C TYR A 267 -9.51 -19.84 2.70
N ASP A 268 -10.08 -21.01 2.82
CA ASP A 268 -10.18 -21.82 4.05
C ASP A 268 -9.51 -23.21 3.90
N GLY A 269 -8.53 -23.31 3.01
CA GLY A 269 -7.93 -24.54 2.50
C GLY A 269 -8.20 -24.75 1.01
N THR A 270 -9.28 -24.15 0.51
CA THR A 270 -9.64 -24.05 -0.91
C THR A 270 -10.12 -22.65 -1.23
N VAL A 271 -9.83 -22.15 -2.44
CA VAL A 271 -10.37 -20.86 -2.88
C VAL A 271 -11.83 -21.01 -3.30
N LYS A 272 -12.68 -20.16 -2.75
CA LYS A 272 -14.12 -20.11 -3.03
C LYS A 272 -14.53 -18.66 -3.29
N THR A 273 -15.48 -18.46 -4.18
CA THR A 273 -16.17 -17.18 -4.31
C THR A 273 -17.03 -16.96 -3.07
N LEU A 274 -16.96 -15.75 -2.51
CA LEU A 274 -17.78 -15.32 -1.39
C LEU A 274 -19.01 -14.60 -1.94
N PRO A 275 -20.23 -15.18 -1.87
CA PRO A 275 -21.41 -14.54 -2.41
C PRO A 275 -21.66 -13.17 -1.76
N CYS A 276 -21.84 -12.14 -2.57
CA CYS A 276 -22.03 -10.77 -2.10
C CYS A 276 -23.37 -10.24 -2.60
N SER A 277 -24.28 -9.91 -1.67
CA SER A 277 -25.61 -9.37 -2.02
C SER A 277 -25.57 -7.92 -2.50
N VAL A 278 -24.45 -7.23 -2.30
CA VAL A 278 -24.22 -5.83 -2.68
C VAL A 278 -23.14 -5.70 -3.75
N GLU A 279 -22.83 -6.76 -4.46
CA GLU A 279 -21.74 -6.79 -5.45
C GLU A 279 -21.95 -5.77 -6.56
N ASP A 280 -23.15 -5.68 -7.10
CA ASP A 280 -23.51 -4.69 -8.12
C ASP A 280 -23.31 -3.25 -7.62
N PHE A 281 -23.67 -2.97 -6.36
CA PHE A 281 -23.44 -1.67 -5.76
C PHE A 281 -21.95 -1.32 -5.65
N VAL A 282 -21.10 -2.31 -5.34
CA VAL A 282 -19.66 -2.12 -5.14
C VAL A 282 -18.92 -2.00 -6.46
N TYR A 283 -19.31 -2.74 -7.50
CA TYR A 283 -18.55 -2.84 -8.74
C TYR A 283 -19.16 -2.11 -9.94
N THR A 284 -20.43 -1.75 -9.89
CA THR A 284 -21.08 -1.03 -10.99
C THR A 284 -20.65 0.42 -11.02
N THR A 285 -20.17 0.88 -12.19
CA THR A 285 -19.78 2.28 -12.42
C THR A 285 -20.84 3.09 -13.17
N ALA A 286 -22.02 2.51 -13.42
CA ALA A 286 -23.09 3.15 -14.17
C ALA A 286 -24.13 3.80 -13.24
N GLY A 287 -24.69 4.95 -13.66
CA GLY A 287 -25.72 5.67 -12.92
C GLY A 287 -25.17 6.60 -11.82
N ASP A 288 -26.03 6.97 -10.89
CA ASP A 288 -25.66 7.88 -9.78
C ASP A 288 -24.84 7.19 -8.69
N ASN A 289 -24.90 5.88 -8.65
CA ASN A 289 -24.15 5.07 -7.72
C ASN A 289 -22.84 4.61 -8.36
N LEU A 290 -21.80 5.39 -8.16
CA LEU A 290 -20.47 5.08 -8.66
C LEU A 290 -19.81 4.03 -7.75
N GLY A 291 -19.55 2.85 -8.31
CA GLY A 291 -18.83 1.76 -7.65
C GLY A 291 -17.34 2.06 -7.42
N VAL A 292 -16.56 1.03 -7.17
CA VAL A 292 -15.13 1.15 -6.86
C VAL A 292 -14.33 1.79 -8.01
N SER A 293 -13.41 2.68 -7.65
CA SER A 293 -12.46 3.24 -8.59
C SER A 293 -11.34 2.24 -8.89
N PHE A 294 -11.29 1.72 -10.11
CA PHE A 294 -10.23 0.80 -10.53
C PHE A 294 -8.83 1.44 -10.52
N ASN A 295 -8.74 2.75 -10.73
CA ASN A 295 -7.47 3.49 -10.65
C ASN A 295 -6.94 3.64 -9.23
N ASN A 296 -7.79 3.44 -8.22
CA ASN A 296 -7.46 3.55 -6.81
C ASN A 296 -7.41 2.19 -6.10
N GLY A 297 -7.30 1.08 -6.85
CA GLY A 297 -7.25 -0.27 -6.29
C GLY A 297 -6.16 -0.46 -5.24
N GLU A 298 -5.01 0.13 -5.41
CA GLU A 298 -3.90 0.06 -4.45
C GLU A 298 -4.18 0.80 -3.12
N GLN A 299 -5.21 1.64 -3.06
CA GLN A 299 -5.65 2.31 -1.83
C GLN A 299 -6.66 1.50 -1.02
N ILE A 300 -7.13 0.37 -1.56
CA ILE A 300 -8.09 -0.49 -0.85
C ILE A 300 -7.42 -1.10 0.37
N TYR A 301 -8.09 -1.00 1.50
CA TYR A 301 -7.60 -1.57 2.74
C TYR A 301 -8.66 -2.46 3.39
N ALA A 302 -8.27 -3.71 3.69
CA ALA A 302 -9.11 -4.65 4.40
C ALA A 302 -8.78 -4.64 5.89
N GLY A 303 -9.80 -4.59 6.74
CA GLY A 303 -9.66 -4.61 8.19
C GLY A 303 -10.62 -5.60 8.85
N HIS A 304 -10.18 -6.24 9.92
CA HIS A 304 -11.01 -7.12 10.73
C HIS A 304 -11.47 -6.40 12.00
N ASN A 305 -12.76 -6.38 12.24
CA ASN A 305 -13.35 -5.93 13.49
C ASN A 305 -13.83 -7.15 14.30
N SER A 306 -13.05 -7.55 15.28
CA SER A 306 -13.35 -8.74 16.09
C SER A 306 -14.51 -8.54 17.06
N LEU A 307 -14.88 -7.29 17.41
CA LEU A 307 -15.98 -6.99 18.32
C LEU A 307 -17.34 -7.37 17.71
N TYR A 308 -17.49 -7.16 16.40
CA TYR A 308 -18.74 -7.37 15.69
C TYR A 308 -18.65 -8.48 14.64
N THR A 309 -17.55 -9.24 14.61
CA THR A 309 -17.32 -10.33 13.64
C THR A 309 -17.42 -9.85 12.19
N GLU A 310 -16.82 -8.70 11.91
CA GLU A 310 -16.92 -8.02 10.62
C GLU A 310 -15.58 -7.93 9.90
N ILE A 311 -15.64 -8.02 8.59
CA ILE A 311 -14.54 -7.71 7.68
C ILE A 311 -14.93 -6.47 6.88
N ASN A 312 -14.09 -5.46 6.94
CA ASN A 312 -14.31 -4.16 6.32
C ASN A 312 -13.34 -3.95 5.16
N TRP A 313 -13.84 -3.61 3.98
CA TRP A 313 -13.01 -3.11 2.88
C TRP A 313 -13.31 -1.64 2.65
N PHE A 314 -12.30 -0.82 2.84
CA PHE A 314 -12.36 0.61 2.59
C PHE A 314 -11.85 0.88 1.18
N TYR A 315 -12.62 1.61 0.37
CA TYR A 315 -12.29 1.87 -1.03
C TYR A 315 -12.69 3.28 -1.47
N ALA A 316 -12.11 3.73 -2.57
CA ALA A 316 -12.51 4.97 -3.22
C ALA A 316 -13.60 4.68 -4.27
N LYS A 317 -14.68 5.45 -4.28
CA LYS A 317 -15.66 5.36 -5.37
C LYS A 317 -15.08 5.90 -6.68
N ALA A 318 -15.64 5.51 -7.80
CA ALA A 318 -15.26 6.04 -9.11
C ALA A 318 -15.41 7.57 -9.13
N GLY A 319 -14.35 8.26 -9.60
CA GLY A 319 -14.28 9.71 -9.60
C GLY A 319 -13.76 10.34 -8.29
N SER A 320 -13.56 9.56 -7.23
CA SER A 320 -12.85 10.00 -6.02
C SER A 320 -11.36 9.67 -6.12
N ASN A 321 -10.51 10.54 -5.61
CA ASN A 321 -9.07 10.30 -5.48
C ASN A 321 -8.69 9.69 -4.13
N PHE A 322 -9.64 9.60 -3.21
CA PHE A 322 -9.42 9.16 -1.83
C PHE A 322 -10.48 8.16 -1.41
N VAL A 323 -10.10 7.31 -0.47
CA VAL A 323 -10.99 6.34 0.17
C VAL A 323 -12.16 7.08 0.86
N ASP A 324 -13.38 6.77 0.47
CA ASP A 324 -14.60 7.41 0.95
C ASP A 324 -15.77 6.45 1.19
N ARG A 325 -15.59 5.18 0.87
CA ARG A 325 -16.61 4.13 0.98
C ARG A 325 -16.12 2.95 1.80
N ILE A 326 -17.08 2.23 2.34
CA ILE A 326 -16.86 0.96 3.05
C ILE A 326 -17.88 -0.07 2.56
N VAL A 327 -17.43 -1.30 2.41
CA VAL A 327 -18.26 -2.48 2.34
C VAL A 327 -17.87 -3.43 3.46
N THR A 328 -18.83 -3.93 4.20
CA THR A 328 -18.64 -4.75 5.39
C THR A 328 -19.33 -6.09 5.21
N TYR A 329 -18.63 -7.14 5.57
CA TYR A 329 -19.14 -8.51 5.62
C TYR A 329 -19.09 -9.05 7.04
N ASN A 330 -20.25 -9.37 7.62
CA ASN A 330 -20.32 -10.13 8.86
C ASN A 330 -20.14 -11.61 8.53
N TYR A 331 -19.02 -12.19 8.94
CA TYR A 331 -18.65 -13.56 8.56
C TYR A 331 -19.37 -14.64 9.37
N VAL A 332 -20.03 -14.28 10.48
CA VAL A 332 -20.87 -15.18 11.28
C VAL A 332 -22.29 -15.20 10.73
N GLU A 333 -22.91 -14.04 10.58
CA GLU A 333 -24.28 -13.87 10.10
C GLU A 333 -24.40 -13.95 8.58
N LYS A 334 -23.27 -13.82 7.86
CA LYS A 334 -23.18 -13.85 6.38
C LYS A 334 -24.00 -12.76 5.70
N VAL A 335 -24.03 -11.59 6.32
CA VAL A 335 -24.72 -10.39 5.82
C VAL A 335 -23.73 -9.37 5.34
N TRP A 336 -24.13 -8.60 4.31
CA TRP A 336 -23.36 -7.52 3.74
C TRP A 336 -23.99 -6.18 4.03
N THR A 337 -23.17 -5.19 4.30
CA THR A 337 -23.59 -3.80 4.44
C THR A 337 -22.63 -2.87 3.69
N THR A 338 -23.11 -1.70 3.29
CA THR A 338 -22.34 -0.68 2.62
C THR A 338 -22.48 0.64 3.34
N GLY A 339 -21.49 1.51 3.23
CA GLY A 339 -21.53 2.80 3.87
C GLY A 339 -20.57 3.81 3.30
N THR A 340 -20.65 5.03 3.82
CA THR A 340 -19.72 6.11 3.54
C THR A 340 -18.81 6.28 4.76
N LEU A 341 -17.57 5.77 4.65
CA LEU A 341 -16.58 5.89 5.71
C LEU A 341 -15.18 5.93 5.11
N ALA A 342 -14.48 7.02 5.34
CA ALA A 342 -13.11 7.20 4.86
C ALA A 342 -12.11 6.67 5.88
N ARG A 343 -11.44 5.56 5.57
CA ARG A 343 -10.32 5.04 6.36
C ARG A 343 -9.24 4.52 5.42
N THR A 344 -8.01 4.95 5.64
CA THR A 344 -6.85 4.55 4.81
C THR A 344 -6.10 3.38 5.38
N THR A 345 -6.19 3.16 6.69
CA THR A 345 -5.66 1.98 7.38
C THR A 345 -6.59 1.61 8.51
N TYR A 346 -6.56 0.35 8.90
CA TYR A 346 -7.35 -0.17 10.02
C TYR A 346 -6.53 -1.21 10.78
N ALA A 347 -6.47 -1.09 12.09
CA ALA A 347 -5.75 -2.01 12.95
C ALA A 347 -6.62 -2.44 14.12
N ASN A 348 -6.83 -3.73 14.22
CA ASN A 348 -7.44 -4.37 15.38
C ASN A 348 -6.42 -5.36 15.96
N THR A 349 -5.79 -4.98 17.04
CA THR A 349 -4.77 -5.78 17.72
C THR A 349 -5.13 -5.97 19.18
N SER A 350 -4.76 -7.11 19.75
CA SER A 350 -5.02 -7.42 21.16
C SER A 350 -4.34 -6.47 22.16
N VAL A 351 -3.42 -5.64 21.69
CA VAL A 351 -2.73 -4.62 22.52
C VAL A 351 -3.67 -3.44 22.84
N PHE A 352 -4.63 -3.18 21.97
CA PHE A 352 -5.58 -2.09 22.12
C PHE A 352 -6.98 -2.64 22.38
N PRO A 353 -7.74 -2.03 23.32
CA PRO A 353 -9.10 -2.51 23.63
C PRO A 353 -10.10 -2.29 22.50
N LEU A 354 -9.80 -1.38 21.58
CA LEU A 354 -10.65 -0.97 20.46
C LEU A 354 -9.84 -0.91 19.17
N PRO A 355 -10.48 -1.09 18.02
CA PRO A 355 -9.79 -0.89 16.74
C PRO A 355 -9.42 0.58 16.52
N TYR A 356 -8.33 0.78 15.79
CA TYR A 356 -7.84 2.09 15.38
C TYR A 356 -7.76 2.19 13.87
N ALA A 357 -8.04 3.37 13.36
CA ALA A 357 -7.98 3.64 11.95
C ALA A 357 -7.44 5.03 11.64
N THR A 358 -6.92 5.23 10.44
CA THR A 358 -6.50 6.54 9.97
C THR A 358 -7.40 7.04 8.86
N LYS A 359 -7.60 8.34 8.79
CA LYS A 359 -8.30 9.02 7.70
C LYS A 359 -7.39 10.06 7.10
N PHE A 360 -7.23 10.03 5.80
CA PHE A 360 -6.58 11.10 5.07
C PHE A 360 -7.60 12.18 4.72
N THR A 361 -7.24 13.45 4.98
CA THR A 361 -8.05 14.60 4.60
C THR A 361 -7.17 15.51 3.75
N GLN A 362 -7.56 15.74 2.51
CA GLN A 362 -6.84 16.66 1.64
C GLN A 362 -6.98 18.09 2.20
N ASN A 363 -5.85 18.77 2.40
CA ASN A 363 -5.84 20.20 2.68
C ASN A 363 -5.94 20.96 1.35
N ILE A 364 -6.94 21.84 1.25
CA ILE A 364 -7.16 22.69 0.08
C ILE A 364 -6.13 23.83 0.02
N ALA A 365 -5.48 24.15 1.13
CA ALA A 365 -4.41 25.14 1.19
C ALA A 365 -3.05 24.44 1.23
N PRO A 366 -2.20 24.54 0.20
CA PRO A 366 -0.87 24.00 0.23
C PRO A 366 -0.01 24.81 1.22
N THR A 367 0.31 24.24 2.36
CA THR A 367 1.30 24.78 3.30
C THR A 367 2.68 24.15 3.11
N PHE A 368 2.87 23.36 2.05
CA PHE A 368 4.14 22.70 1.75
C PHE A 368 4.57 22.95 0.30
N PRO A 369 5.85 22.93 0.03
CA PRO A 369 6.36 23.26 -1.27
C PRO A 369 5.91 22.28 -2.34
N THR A 370 5.60 22.81 -3.49
CA THR A 370 5.33 22.06 -4.70
C THR A 370 6.58 21.32 -5.13
N VAL A 371 6.58 20.00 -5.11
CA VAL A 371 7.62 19.24 -5.79
C VAL A 371 7.49 19.55 -7.29
N GLN A 372 8.55 20.05 -7.90
CA GLN A 372 8.53 20.47 -9.29
C GLN A 372 8.13 19.29 -10.19
N GLY A 373 6.98 19.40 -10.86
CA GLY A 373 6.45 18.40 -11.77
C GLY A 373 5.58 17.29 -11.13
N ILE A 374 5.38 17.30 -9.83
CA ILE A 374 4.49 16.37 -9.13
C ILE A 374 3.54 17.20 -8.26
N SER A 375 2.25 17.18 -8.58
CA SER A 375 1.21 17.67 -7.65
C SER A 375 1.17 16.70 -6.46
N ALA A 376 1.96 16.97 -5.44
CA ALA A 376 1.79 16.31 -4.16
C ALA A 376 0.50 16.86 -3.54
N SER A 377 -0.57 16.10 -3.60
CA SER A 377 -1.75 16.38 -2.80
C SER A 377 -1.36 16.22 -1.34
N GLN A 378 -1.33 17.32 -0.64
CA GLN A 378 -1.03 17.32 0.78
C GLN A 378 -2.31 17.17 1.57
N GLY A 379 -2.24 16.42 2.61
CA GLY A 379 -3.35 16.21 3.51
C GLY A 379 -2.86 15.92 4.92
N ASN A 380 -3.74 16.14 5.86
CA ASN A 380 -3.53 15.70 7.23
C ASN A 380 -4.07 14.29 7.39
N THR A 381 -3.27 13.44 8.02
CA THR A 381 -3.75 12.13 8.48
C THR A 381 -4.26 12.29 9.91
N LYS A 382 -5.53 11.99 10.12
CA LYS A 382 -6.14 11.92 11.44
C LYS A 382 -6.20 10.45 11.90
N TYR A 383 -6.01 10.27 13.19
CA TYR A 383 -6.09 8.98 13.85
C TYR A 383 -7.39 8.90 14.66
N TYR A 384 -8.10 7.81 14.51
CA TYR A 384 -9.39 7.58 15.14
C TYR A 384 -9.40 6.28 15.93
N ALA A 385 -9.90 6.32 17.16
CA ALA A 385 -10.40 5.13 17.81
C ALA A 385 -11.78 4.80 17.22
N GLN A 386 -11.96 3.57 16.82
CA GLN A 386 -13.23 3.08 16.28
C GLN A 386 -14.08 2.50 17.41
N GLU A 387 -15.37 2.33 17.15
CA GLU A 387 -16.33 1.74 18.11
C GLU A 387 -16.44 2.50 19.44
N THR A 388 -16.30 3.83 19.38
CA THR A 388 -16.44 4.71 20.54
C THR A 388 -17.52 5.74 20.31
N GLY A 389 -18.49 5.82 21.22
CA GLY A 389 -19.59 6.81 21.15
C GLY A 389 -20.55 6.58 19.99
N VAL A 390 -21.40 7.57 19.74
CA VAL A 390 -22.43 7.56 18.69
C VAL A 390 -22.26 8.70 17.67
N ASN A 391 -21.25 9.55 17.88
CA ASN A 391 -20.96 10.71 17.06
C ASN A 391 -19.52 10.65 16.53
N GLU A 392 -19.27 11.24 15.37
CA GLU A 392 -17.90 11.53 14.93
C GLU A 392 -17.39 12.74 15.72
N VAL A 393 -16.23 12.61 16.36
CA VAL A 393 -15.59 13.69 17.10
C VAL A 393 -14.37 14.16 16.33
N ASP A 394 -14.28 15.46 16.03
CA ASP A 394 -13.13 16.05 15.35
C ASP A 394 -11.96 16.31 16.33
N ALA A 395 -10.81 16.73 15.80
CA ALA A 395 -9.62 17.02 16.60
C ALA A 395 -9.79 18.20 17.57
N ALA A 396 -10.82 19.05 17.37
CA ALA A 396 -11.16 20.16 18.25
C ALA A 396 -12.19 19.76 19.32
N GLY A 397 -12.65 18.51 19.29
CA GLY A 397 -13.68 18.01 20.21
C GLY A 397 -15.12 18.31 19.78
N ASN A 398 -15.33 18.81 18.55
CA ASN A 398 -16.69 19.04 18.05
C ASN A 398 -17.31 17.71 17.65
N GLU A 399 -18.54 17.49 18.08
CA GLU A 399 -19.32 16.30 17.77
C GLU A 399 -20.20 16.51 16.55
N THR A 400 -20.20 15.54 15.65
CA THR A 400 -21.09 15.50 14.48
C THR A 400 -21.82 14.17 14.50
N ALA A 401 -23.15 14.20 14.38
CA ALA A 401 -23.96 12.98 14.36
C ALA A 401 -23.59 12.12 13.15
N ILE A 402 -23.38 10.82 13.41
CA ILE A 402 -23.21 9.82 12.36
C ILE A 402 -24.58 9.59 11.71
N ASN A 403 -24.66 9.83 10.40
CA ASN A 403 -25.88 9.56 9.65
C ASN A 403 -25.99 8.07 9.38
N ALA A 404 -26.72 7.36 10.24
CA ALA A 404 -27.00 5.94 10.11
C ALA A 404 -28.43 5.71 9.63
N TYR A 405 -28.61 4.88 8.60
CA TYR A 405 -29.92 4.51 8.08
C TYR A 405 -29.93 3.03 7.67
N ILE A 406 -31.12 2.45 7.68
CA ILE A 406 -31.38 1.13 7.12
C ILE A 406 -32.33 1.31 5.94
N GLN A 407 -31.95 0.78 4.80
CA GLN A 407 -32.77 0.74 3.59
C GLN A 407 -33.03 -0.72 3.23
N SER A 408 -34.31 -1.09 3.14
CA SER A 408 -34.69 -2.40 2.57
C SER A 408 -34.48 -2.40 1.06
N GLY A 409 -34.34 -3.57 0.48
CA GLY A 409 -34.59 -3.71 -0.96
C GLY A 409 -36.04 -3.37 -1.31
N ASP A 410 -36.28 -3.12 -2.58
CA ASP A 410 -37.62 -2.93 -3.08
C ASP A 410 -38.46 -4.18 -2.79
N PHE A 411 -39.65 -3.99 -2.26
CA PHE A 411 -40.59 -5.08 -2.01
C PHE A 411 -41.94 -4.76 -2.61
N ASP A 412 -42.57 -5.79 -3.17
CA ASP A 412 -43.91 -5.68 -3.75
C ASP A 412 -44.94 -5.72 -2.61
N LEU A 413 -45.85 -4.74 -2.60
CA LEU A 413 -46.96 -4.69 -1.64
C LEU A 413 -48.17 -5.50 -2.07
N ASP A 414 -48.19 -5.98 -3.29
CA ASP A 414 -49.31 -6.76 -3.82
C ASP A 414 -49.03 -8.26 -3.77
N VAL A 415 -49.93 -9.00 -3.14
CA VAL A 415 -49.86 -10.46 -2.99
C VAL A 415 -49.98 -11.19 -4.35
N GLU A 416 -50.46 -10.53 -5.39
CA GLU A 416 -50.64 -11.08 -6.74
C GLU A 416 -49.55 -10.66 -7.75
N GLY A 417 -48.57 -9.88 -7.37
CA GLY A 417 -47.42 -9.59 -8.20
C GLY A 417 -47.65 -8.56 -9.33
N ASP A 418 -48.66 -7.74 -9.25
CA ASP A 418 -49.03 -6.73 -10.26
C ASP A 418 -48.29 -5.36 -10.07
N GLY A 419 -47.11 -5.36 -9.42
CA GLY A 419 -46.11 -4.31 -9.62
C GLY A 419 -46.53 -2.92 -9.20
N GLN A 420 -46.87 -2.68 -7.93
CA GLN A 420 -46.72 -1.35 -7.33
C GLN A 420 -45.48 -1.32 -6.45
N PHE A 421 -44.39 -0.72 -6.96
CA PHE A 421 -43.20 -0.45 -6.20
C PHE A 421 -43.41 0.88 -5.41
N LEU A 422 -43.05 0.86 -4.14
CA LEU A 422 -42.91 2.06 -3.32
C LEU A 422 -41.47 2.52 -3.23
#